data_11822054d30f1458cbfeb2f14e223ba7
#
_entry.id   11822054d30f1458cbfeb2f14e223ba7
#
_cell.length_a   1.000
_cell.length_b   1.000
_cell.length_c   1.000
_cell.angle_alpha   90.00
_cell.angle_beta   90.00
_cell.angle_gamma   90.00
#
_symmetry.space_group_name_H-M   'P 1'
#
loop_
_entity.id
_entity.type
_entity.pdbx_description
1 polymer ?
#
loop_
_entity_poly.entity_id
_entity_poly.type
_entity_poly.pdbx_seq_one_letter_code
_entity_poly.pdbx_strand_id
1 'polypeptide(L)'
;MTNIVIISGSPTKTSRSSAISSYIENNLISQRQQVYNITVRDLPSEDLVYANFNSPEVKRVLSLIEQAHAVIVVSPVYKASYTGVLKAFIDLIPEKGLADKVILPIATGGSIAHLLSLEYAFKPLFSVLGSQEIKNGIYFVDSHISYQENQLTFLDVDVEHRVNTGLQELVNRLSEKETFSSAVK
;
A
#
# COMPACT_ATOMS: atom_id res chain seq x y z
N MET A 1 4.87 -13.58 13.87
CA MET A 1 5.19 -13.31 12.45
C MET A 1 4.12 -12.36 11.93
N THR A 2 4.51 -11.17 11.55
CA THR A 2 3.56 -10.10 11.21
C THR A 2 3.08 -10.22 9.76
N ASN A 3 1.77 -10.12 9.55
CA ASN A 3 1.16 -10.14 8.23
C ASN A 3 1.09 -8.71 7.67
N ILE A 4 1.68 -8.49 6.51
CA ILE A 4 1.66 -7.22 5.80
C ILE A 4 0.94 -7.43 4.47
N VAL A 5 -0.02 -6.57 4.15
CA VAL A 5 -0.68 -6.55 2.85
C VAL A 5 -0.20 -5.35 2.05
N ILE A 6 0.22 -5.58 0.82
CA ILE A 6 0.50 -4.54 -0.17
C ILE A 6 -0.69 -4.45 -1.12
N ILE A 7 -1.26 -3.28 -1.29
CA ILE A 7 -2.33 -3.01 -2.26
C ILE A 7 -1.75 -2.17 -3.39
N SER A 8 -1.61 -2.78 -4.56
CA SER A 8 -1.17 -2.11 -5.78
C SER A 8 -2.36 -1.57 -6.57
N GLY A 9 -2.50 -0.24 -6.58
CA GLY A 9 -3.59 0.48 -7.22
C GLY A 9 -3.29 0.94 -8.66
N SER A 10 -2.29 0.36 -9.34
CA SER A 10 -2.01 0.70 -10.73
C SER A 10 -3.00 0.03 -11.70
N PRO A 11 -3.59 0.76 -12.66
CA PRO A 11 -4.42 0.16 -13.70
C PRO A 11 -3.61 -0.57 -14.78
N THR A 12 -2.29 -0.33 -14.87
CA THR A 12 -1.42 -0.93 -15.87
C THR A 12 -0.56 -2.04 -15.29
N LYS A 13 -0.36 -3.13 -16.08
CA LYS A 13 0.39 -4.31 -15.63
C LYS A 13 1.87 -3.97 -15.38
N THR A 14 2.48 -3.30 -16.33
CA THR A 14 3.88 -2.87 -16.24
C THR A 14 3.90 -1.38 -15.92
N SER A 15 4.29 -1.03 -14.70
CA SER A 15 4.32 0.36 -14.25
C SER A 15 5.35 0.56 -13.13
N ARG A 16 5.73 1.81 -12.90
CA ARG A 16 6.59 2.19 -11.76
C ARG A 16 5.99 1.73 -10.43
N SER A 17 4.69 1.93 -10.26
CA SER A 17 4.00 1.50 -9.04
C SER A 17 4.06 -0.02 -8.84
N SER A 18 3.95 -0.82 -9.91
CA SER A 18 4.08 -2.27 -9.83
C SER A 18 5.51 -2.67 -9.47
N ALA A 19 6.52 -2.02 -10.06
CA ALA A 19 7.92 -2.27 -9.74
C ALA A 19 8.26 -1.89 -8.28
N ILE A 20 7.70 -0.77 -7.79
CA ILE A 20 7.82 -0.37 -6.37
C ILE A 20 7.17 -1.41 -5.47
N SER A 21 5.97 -1.89 -5.78
CA SER A 21 5.28 -2.91 -4.99
C SER A 21 6.12 -4.19 -4.90
N SER A 22 6.70 -4.64 -6.01
CA SER A 22 7.58 -5.82 -6.04
C SER A 22 8.88 -5.60 -5.24
N TYR A 23 9.47 -4.41 -5.33
CA TYR A 23 10.65 -4.07 -4.51
C TYR A 23 10.35 -4.15 -3.02
N ILE A 24 9.24 -3.55 -2.60
CA ILE A 24 8.81 -3.53 -1.19
C ILE A 24 8.52 -4.95 -0.70
N GLU A 25 7.82 -5.75 -1.50
CA GLU A 25 7.53 -7.15 -1.20
C GLU A 25 8.81 -7.94 -0.95
N ASN A 26 9.78 -7.88 -1.88
CA ASN A 26 11.07 -8.57 -1.75
C ASN A 26 11.86 -8.09 -0.53
N ASN A 27 11.88 -6.78 -0.27
CA ASN A 27 12.56 -6.19 0.89
C ASN A 27 11.97 -6.71 2.20
N LEU A 28 10.65 -6.73 2.35
CA LEU A 28 9.98 -7.19 3.55
C LEU A 28 10.10 -8.71 3.74
N ILE A 29 10.04 -9.50 2.66
CA ILE A 29 10.29 -10.95 2.71
C ILE A 29 11.72 -11.23 3.20
N SER A 30 12.72 -10.48 2.73
CA SER A 30 14.10 -10.60 3.20
C SER A 30 14.24 -10.32 4.70
N GLN A 31 13.37 -9.49 5.26
CA GLN A 31 13.25 -9.20 6.70
C GLN A 31 12.34 -10.20 7.45
N ARG A 32 12.02 -11.35 6.83
CA ARG A 32 11.21 -12.44 7.40
C ARG A 32 9.77 -12.03 7.76
N GLN A 33 9.22 -11.03 7.06
CA GLN A 33 7.81 -10.68 7.18
C GLN A 33 6.97 -11.58 6.26
N GLN A 34 5.72 -11.84 6.65
CA GLN A 34 4.74 -12.50 5.80
C GLN A 34 4.02 -11.41 4.99
N VAL A 35 4.18 -11.47 3.67
CA VAL A 35 3.68 -10.42 2.76
C VAL A 35 2.69 -11.01 1.77
N TYR A 36 1.57 -10.32 1.58
CA TYR A 36 0.56 -10.62 0.57
C TYR A 36 0.40 -9.41 -0.35
N ASN A 37 0.51 -9.61 -1.65
CA ASN A 37 0.36 -8.55 -2.64
C ASN A 37 -1.00 -8.68 -3.34
N ILE A 38 -1.83 -7.64 -3.21
CA ILE A 38 -3.12 -7.50 -3.88
C ILE A 38 -2.95 -6.52 -5.03
N THR A 39 -2.95 -7.04 -6.25
CA THR A 39 -2.96 -6.22 -7.46
C THR A 39 -4.41 -5.95 -7.85
N VAL A 40 -4.92 -4.75 -7.57
CA VAL A 40 -6.34 -4.41 -7.72
C VAL A 40 -6.86 -4.65 -9.14
N ARG A 41 -6.05 -4.34 -10.16
CA ARG A 41 -6.41 -4.55 -11.57
C ARG A 41 -6.66 -6.01 -11.97
N ASP A 42 -6.16 -6.96 -11.19
CA ASP A 42 -6.31 -8.39 -11.46
C ASP A 42 -7.59 -8.98 -10.84
N LEU A 43 -8.33 -8.17 -10.08
CA LEU A 43 -9.68 -8.50 -9.62
C LEU A 43 -10.68 -8.34 -10.76
N PRO A 44 -11.80 -9.07 -10.75
CA PRO A 44 -12.82 -8.95 -11.78
C PRO A 44 -13.33 -7.50 -11.87
N SER A 45 -13.22 -6.91 -13.05
CA SER A 45 -13.57 -5.49 -13.26
C SER A 45 -15.04 -5.19 -12.97
N GLU A 46 -15.93 -6.13 -13.23
CA GLU A 46 -17.36 -6.00 -12.93
C GLU A 46 -17.62 -5.94 -11.42
N ASP A 47 -16.89 -6.74 -10.64
CA ASP A 47 -17.00 -6.74 -9.18
C ASP A 47 -16.56 -5.40 -8.59
N LEU A 48 -15.52 -4.79 -9.16
CA LEU A 48 -15.05 -3.48 -8.74
C LEU A 48 -16.02 -2.36 -9.14
N VAL A 49 -16.50 -2.37 -10.39
CA VAL A 49 -17.36 -1.30 -10.94
C VAL A 49 -18.75 -1.31 -10.31
N TYR A 50 -19.31 -2.49 -10.08
CA TYR A 50 -20.67 -2.64 -9.51
C TYR A 50 -20.67 -2.88 -8.01
N ALA A 51 -19.52 -2.76 -7.34
CA ALA A 51 -19.35 -2.97 -5.91
C ALA A 51 -19.93 -4.32 -5.43
N ASN A 52 -19.50 -5.40 -6.07
CA ASN A 52 -19.99 -6.74 -5.74
C ASN A 52 -19.33 -7.27 -4.46
N PHE A 53 -19.88 -6.94 -3.30
CA PHE A 53 -19.42 -7.40 -1.98
C PHE A 53 -19.49 -8.93 -1.79
N ASN A 54 -20.24 -9.63 -2.65
CA ASN A 54 -20.41 -11.07 -2.55
C ASN A 54 -19.44 -11.88 -3.41
N SER A 55 -18.64 -11.24 -4.25
CA SER A 55 -17.62 -11.88 -5.07
C SER A 55 -16.67 -12.73 -4.22
N PRO A 56 -16.42 -14.00 -4.58
CA PRO A 56 -15.44 -14.84 -3.90
C PRO A 56 -14.03 -14.25 -3.91
N GLU A 57 -13.63 -13.64 -5.03
CA GLU A 57 -12.32 -13.02 -5.21
C GLU A 57 -12.17 -11.80 -4.31
N VAL A 58 -13.19 -10.95 -4.23
CA VAL A 58 -13.23 -9.80 -3.32
C VAL A 58 -13.16 -10.27 -1.87
N LYS A 59 -13.99 -11.23 -1.47
CA LYS A 59 -13.98 -11.78 -0.10
C LYS A 59 -12.62 -12.35 0.28
N ARG A 60 -11.96 -13.06 -0.65
CA ARG A 60 -10.62 -13.61 -0.43
C ARG A 60 -9.60 -12.50 -0.10
N VAL A 61 -9.56 -11.42 -0.88
CA VAL A 61 -8.59 -10.34 -0.65
C VAL A 61 -8.95 -9.50 0.57
N LEU A 62 -10.23 -9.30 0.87
CA LEU A 62 -10.67 -8.63 2.09
C LEU A 62 -10.29 -9.43 3.34
N SER A 63 -10.36 -10.76 3.31
CA SER A 63 -9.89 -11.62 4.41
C SER A 63 -8.37 -11.46 4.66
N LEU A 64 -7.56 -11.25 3.63
CA LEU A 64 -6.14 -10.94 3.81
C LEU A 64 -5.94 -9.58 4.52
N ILE A 65 -6.73 -8.57 4.14
CA ILE A 65 -6.68 -7.26 4.78
C ILE A 65 -7.14 -7.36 6.25
N GLU A 66 -8.19 -8.11 6.52
CA GLU A 66 -8.68 -8.32 7.89
C GLU A 66 -7.60 -8.87 8.81
N GLN A 67 -6.83 -9.85 8.34
CA GLN A 67 -5.75 -10.51 9.07
C GLN A 67 -4.43 -9.72 9.09
N ALA A 68 -4.34 -8.63 8.35
CA ALA A 68 -3.13 -7.83 8.27
C ALA A 68 -2.90 -6.99 9.53
N HIS A 69 -1.64 -6.84 9.91
CA HIS A 69 -1.19 -5.91 10.95
C HIS A 69 -0.79 -4.56 10.35
N ALA A 70 -0.38 -4.57 9.08
CA ALA A 70 -0.12 -3.36 8.32
C ALA A 70 -0.62 -3.49 6.88
N VAL A 71 -0.96 -2.34 6.28
CA VAL A 71 -1.34 -2.23 4.88
C VAL A 71 -0.49 -1.15 4.21
N ILE A 72 0.22 -1.53 3.16
CA ILE A 72 0.98 -0.61 2.32
C ILE A 72 0.17 -0.39 1.05
N VAL A 73 -0.17 0.86 0.74
CA VAL A 73 -0.97 1.19 -0.44
C VAL A 73 -0.09 1.94 -1.43
N VAL A 74 0.11 1.34 -2.61
CA VAL A 74 0.95 1.91 -3.68
C VAL A 74 0.07 2.31 -4.85
N SER A 75 0.07 3.59 -5.23
CA SER A 75 -0.74 4.07 -6.36
C SER A 75 -0.01 5.16 -7.15
N PRO A 76 -0.12 5.16 -8.49
CA PRO A 76 0.25 6.35 -9.24
C PRO A 76 -0.77 7.48 -8.95
N VAL A 77 -0.30 8.72 -9.03
CA VAL A 77 -1.17 9.89 -8.92
C VAL A 77 -1.84 10.17 -10.25
N TYR A 78 -3.17 10.09 -10.28
CA TYR A 78 -4.00 10.48 -11.42
C TYR A 78 -4.91 11.64 -10.99
N LYS A 79 -4.81 12.76 -11.73
CA LYS A 79 -5.64 13.95 -11.45
C LYS A 79 -5.57 14.39 -9.97
N ALA A 80 -4.34 14.53 -9.47
CA ALA A 80 -4.01 14.95 -8.10
C ALA A 80 -4.50 14.00 -6.98
N SER A 81 -4.84 12.76 -7.29
CA SER A 81 -5.33 11.77 -6.33
C SER A 81 -4.83 10.36 -6.69
N TYR A 82 -5.21 9.36 -5.91
CA TYR A 82 -5.05 7.95 -6.25
C TYR A 82 -5.91 7.59 -7.49
N THR A 83 -5.66 6.39 -8.05
CA THR A 83 -6.39 5.93 -9.24
C THR A 83 -7.85 5.59 -8.95
N GLY A 84 -8.71 5.70 -9.96
CA GLY A 84 -10.10 5.29 -9.85
C GLY A 84 -10.26 3.78 -9.58
N VAL A 85 -9.38 2.93 -10.12
CA VAL A 85 -9.41 1.49 -9.85
C VAL A 85 -9.07 1.18 -8.40
N LEU A 86 -8.13 1.92 -7.79
CA LEU A 86 -7.87 1.80 -6.36
C LEU A 86 -9.08 2.22 -5.54
N LYS A 87 -9.73 3.33 -5.91
CA LYS A 87 -10.93 3.79 -5.19
C LYS A 87 -12.06 2.78 -5.25
N ALA A 88 -12.31 2.19 -6.43
CA ALA A 88 -13.33 1.16 -6.59
C ALA A 88 -13.08 -0.07 -5.69
N PHE A 89 -11.83 -0.45 -5.48
CA PHE A 89 -11.48 -1.50 -4.54
C PHE A 89 -11.63 -1.07 -3.07
N ILE A 90 -11.16 0.13 -2.73
CA ILE A 90 -11.25 0.66 -1.36
C ILE A 90 -12.71 0.79 -0.90
N ASP A 91 -13.64 1.07 -1.80
CA ASP A 91 -15.08 1.15 -1.51
C ASP A 91 -15.68 -0.20 -1.09
N LEU A 92 -15.00 -1.31 -1.38
CA LEU A 92 -15.40 -2.64 -0.95
C LEU A 92 -14.89 -3.01 0.46
N ILE A 93 -13.95 -2.24 1.01
CA ILE A 93 -13.43 -2.47 2.35
C ILE A 93 -14.52 -2.11 3.36
N PRO A 94 -14.87 -2.99 4.32
CA PRO A 94 -15.89 -2.72 5.32
C PRO A 94 -15.59 -1.45 6.14
N GLU A 95 -16.64 -0.86 6.71
CA GLU A 95 -16.48 0.20 7.72
C GLU A 95 -15.51 -0.24 8.82
N LYS A 96 -14.55 0.61 9.16
CA LYS A 96 -13.45 0.30 10.09
C LYS A 96 -12.55 -0.88 9.67
N GLY A 97 -12.57 -1.28 8.39
CA GLY A 97 -11.76 -2.39 7.89
C GLY A 97 -10.24 -2.18 8.00
N LEU A 98 -9.80 -0.94 8.26
CA LEU A 98 -8.40 -0.59 8.55
C LEU A 98 -8.15 -0.21 10.02
N ALA A 99 -9.12 -0.43 10.90
CA ALA A 99 -8.91 -0.23 12.33
C ALA A 99 -7.75 -1.10 12.85
N ASP A 100 -7.00 -0.58 13.80
CA ASP A 100 -5.84 -1.23 14.45
C ASP A 100 -4.66 -1.57 13.51
N LYS A 101 -4.73 -1.23 12.23
CA LYS A 101 -3.68 -1.46 11.25
C LYS A 101 -2.79 -0.24 11.09
N VAL A 102 -1.49 -0.49 10.90
CA VAL A 102 -0.53 0.55 10.50
C VAL A 102 -0.60 0.72 8.99
N ILE A 103 -0.82 1.95 8.51
CA ILE A 103 -0.93 2.24 7.09
C ILE A 103 0.32 2.99 6.61
N LEU A 104 0.91 2.52 5.50
CA LEU A 104 1.97 3.23 4.79
C LEU A 104 1.50 3.58 3.38
N PRO A 105 1.11 4.84 3.12
CA PRO A 105 0.76 5.28 1.77
C PRO A 105 2.00 5.54 0.93
N ILE A 106 1.98 5.10 -0.32
CA ILE A 106 3.04 5.32 -1.30
C ILE A 106 2.43 5.82 -2.60
N ALA A 107 2.94 6.92 -3.09
CA ALA A 107 2.47 7.51 -4.33
C ALA A 107 3.60 7.72 -5.34
N THR A 108 3.30 7.62 -6.63
CA THR A 108 4.22 7.91 -7.72
C THR A 108 3.63 8.93 -8.67
N GLY A 109 4.45 9.82 -9.20
CA GLY A 109 4.00 10.80 -10.19
C GLY A 109 5.14 11.45 -10.94
N GLY A 110 4.82 12.06 -12.07
CA GLY A 110 5.80 12.72 -12.95
C GLY A 110 6.44 13.98 -12.37
N SER A 111 5.89 14.52 -11.27
CA SER A 111 6.36 15.78 -10.67
C SER A 111 6.15 15.79 -9.17
N ILE A 112 7.01 16.48 -8.45
CA ILE A 112 6.88 16.73 -6.99
C ILE A 112 5.64 17.58 -6.65
N ALA A 113 5.06 18.28 -7.62
CA ALA A 113 3.87 19.11 -7.42
C ALA A 113 2.65 18.33 -6.85
N HIS A 114 2.63 17.02 -7.00
CA HIS A 114 1.57 16.16 -6.49
C HIS A 114 1.87 15.50 -5.14
N LEU A 115 2.98 15.86 -4.48
CA LEU A 115 3.35 15.32 -3.16
C LEU A 115 2.20 15.40 -2.14
N LEU A 116 1.51 16.53 -2.12
CA LEU A 116 0.42 16.78 -1.19
C LEU A 116 -0.82 15.88 -1.41
N SER A 117 -0.89 15.11 -2.50
CA SER A 117 -1.91 14.08 -2.66
C SER A 117 -1.91 13.06 -1.52
N LEU A 118 -0.72 12.76 -0.95
CA LEU A 118 -0.60 11.89 0.22
C LEU A 118 -1.38 12.43 1.43
N GLU A 119 -1.31 13.75 1.66
CA GLU A 119 -1.95 14.40 2.80
C GLU A 119 -3.46 14.63 2.57
N TYR A 120 -3.84 15.10 1.39
CA TYR A 120 -5.20 15.57 1.12
C TYR A 120 -6.09 14.56 0.42
N ALA A 121 -5.54 13.47 -0.14
CA ALA A 121 -6.32 12.42 -0.76
C ALA A 121 -6.17 11.06 -0.05
N PHE A 122 -4.94 10.59 0.17
CA PHE A 122 -4.71 9.27 0.75
C PHE A 122 -5.02 9.21 2.25
N LYS A 123 -4.50 10.11 3.06
CA LYS A 123 -4.72 10.08 4.52
C LYS A 123 -6.20 10.18 4.92
N PRO A 124 -7.01 11.09 4.37
CA PRO A 124 -8.44 11.12 4.68
C PRO A 124 -9.17 9.82 4.33
N LEU A 125 -8.78 9.17 3.21
CA LEU A 125 -9.35 7.91 2.78
C LEU A 125 -9.12 6.79 3.82
N PHE A 126 -7.90 6.69 4.35
CA PHE A 126 -7.58 5.66 5.34
C PHE A 126 -8.13 6.00 6.73
N SER A 127 -8.22 7.28 7.07
CA SER A 127 -8.80 7.74 8.33
C SER A 127 -10.28 7.38 8.43
N VAL A 128 -11.07 7.55 7.35
CA VAL A 128 -12.49 7.19 7.35
C VAL A 128 -12.72 5.68 7.48
N LEU A 129 -11.74 4.86 7.06
CA LEU A 129 -11.75 3.40 7.23
C LEU A 129 -11.26 2.95 8.62
N GLY A 130 -11.08 3.90 9.54
CA GLY A 130 -10.79 3.63 10.96
C GLY A 130 -9.32 3.53 11.32
N SER A 131 -8.38 3.72 10.38
CA SER A 131 -6.96 3.70 10.73
C SER A 131 -6.60 4.90 11.60
N GLN A 132 -6.00 4.62 12.74
CA GLN A 132 -5.48 5.62 13.69
C GLN A 132 -3.97 5.83 13.54
N GLU A 133 -3.28 4.96 12.83
CA GLU A 133 -1.84 5.02 12.64
C GLU A 133 -1.49 5.01 11.14
N ILE A 134 -1.41 6.21 10.57
CA ILE A 134 -1.01 6.42 9.17
C ILE A 134 0.40 7.02 9.17
N LYS A 135 1.37 6.27 8.66
CA LYS A 135 2.77 6.71 8.58
C LYS A 135 2.92 7.86 7.59
N ASN A 136 4.01 8.59 7.70
CA ASN A 136 4.40 9.55 6.68
C ASN A 136 4.54 8.83 5.34
N GLY A 137 3.82 9.31 4.34
CA GLY A 137 3.82 8.68 3.03
C GLY A 137 5.14 8.83 2.30
N ILE A 138 5.41 7.92 1.37
CA ILE A 138 6.58 7.97 0.50
C ILE A 138 6.12 8.38 -0.90
N TYR A 139 6.72 9.46 -1.43
CA TYR A 139 6.42 9.95 -2.76
C TYR A 139 7.62 9.73 -3.69
N PHE A 140 7.35 9.11 -4.83
CA PHE A 140 8.33 8.92 -5.90
C PHE A 140 8.05 9.88 -7.06
N VAL A 141 9.04 10.65 -7.44
CA VAL A 141 9.03 11.31 -8.74
C VAL A 141 9.57 10.32 -9.78
N ASP A 142 8.95 10.29 -10.94
CA ASP A 142 9.30 9.35 -12.02
C ASP A 142 10.78 9.36 -12.40
N SER A 143 11.46 10.53 -12.30
CA SER A 143 12.87 10.70 -12.58
C SER A 143 13.81 10.09 -11.53
N HIS A 144 13.31 9.76 -10.34
CA HIS A 144 14.13 9.19 -9.25
C HIS A 144 14.31 7.68 -9.37
N ILE A 145 13.54 7.04 -10.24
CA ILE A 145 13.54 5.60 -10.41
C ILE A 145 13.49 5.20 -11.88
N SER A 146 14.15 4.11 -12.19
CA SER A 146 14.01 3.40 -13.46
C SER A 146 13.47 2.00 -13.19
N TYR A 147 12.75 1.42 -14.16
CA TYR A 147 12.32 0.03 -14.08
C TYR A 147 12.45 -0.64 -15.44
N GLN A 148 13.00 -1.83 -15.43
CA GLN A 148 13.09 -2.71 -16.59
C GLN A 148 12.73 -4.12 -16.15
N GLU A 149 11.91 -4.81 -16.94
CA GLU A 149 11.49 -6.18 -16.65
C GLU A 149 11.00 -6.39 -15.19
N ASN A 150 10.27 -5.42 -14.64
CA ASN A 150 9.79 -5.34 -13.26
C ASN A 150 10.90 -5.20 -12.18
N GLN A 151 12.14 -4.96 -12.57
CA GLN A 151 13.19 -4.59 -11.63
C GLN A 151 13.24 -3.09 -11.45
N LEU A 152 13.18 -2.66 -10.20
CA LEU A 152 13.31 -1.26 -9.81
C LEU A 152 14.78 -0.94 -9.60
N THR A 153 15.24 0.17 -10.15
CA THR A 153 16.54 0.75 -9.88
C THR A 153 16.33 2.18 -9.37
N PHE A 154 16.90 2.49 -8.22
CA PHE A 154 16.93 3.86 -7.71
C PHE A 154 18.00 4.66 -8.45
N LEU A 155 17.62 5.81 -8.98
CA LEU A 155 18.52 6.80 -9.61
C LEU A 155 18.90 7.90 -8.62
N ASP A 156 18.26 7.91 -7.46
CA ASP A 156 18.44 8.87 -6.37
C ASP A 156 18.61 8.09 -5.06
N VAL A 157 19.79 8.20 -4.46
CA VAL A 157 20.18 7.51 -3.22
C VAL A 157 19.35 7.97 -2.02
N ASP A 158 18.95 9.23 -1.98
CA ASP A 158 18.12 9.76 -0.89
C ASP A 158 16.71 9.16 -0.94
N VAL A 159 16.20 8.88 -2.13
CA VAL A 159 14.92 8.18 -2.30
C VAL A 159 15.02 6.74 -1.84
N GLU A 160 16.06 6.02 -2.21
CA GLU A 160 16.31 4.65 -1.74
C GLU A 160 16.42 4.58 -0.22
N HIS A 161 17.21 5.48 0.37
CA HIS A 161 17.37 5.57 1.81
C HIS A 161 16.03 5.83 2.52
N ARG A 162 15.24 6.76 2.02
CA ARG A 162 13.92 7.12 2.56
C ARG A 162 12.94 5.94 2.52
N VAL A 163 12.95 5.17 1.45
CA VAL A 163 12.11 3.97 1.32
C VAL A 163 12.54 2.91 2.35
N ASN A 164 13.82 2.60 2.39
CA ASN A 164 14.34 1.57 3.29
C ASN A 164 14.13 1.97 4.77
N THR A 165 14.32 3.24 5.11
CA THR A 165 14.03 3.78 6.45
C THR A 165 12.54 3.64 6.77
N GLY A 166 11.65 4.03 5.86
CA GLY A 166 10.20 3.93 6.09
C GLY A 166 9.72 2.48 6.26
N LEU A 167 10.29 1.53 5.52
CA LEU A 167 10.00 0.11 5.68
C LEU A 167 10.53 -0.43 7.00
N GLN A 168 11.74 -0.03 7.42
CA GLN A 168 12.31 -0.44 8.70
C GLN A 168 11.50 0.11 9.89
N GLU A 169 11.08 1.37 9.82
CA GLU A 169 10.20 1.98 10.82
C GLU A 169 8.85 1.26 10.92
N LEU A 170 8.29 0.82 9.80
CA LEU A 170 7.09 0.01 9.77
C LEU A 170 7.30 -1.32 10.51
N VAL A 171 8.36 -2.06 10.18
CA VAL A 171 8.68 -3.35 10.80
C VAL A 171 8.95 -3.20 12.29
N ASN A 172 9.70 -2.19 12.71
CA ASN A 172 9.97 -1.91 14.11
C ASN A 172 8.66 -1.64 14.88
N ARG A 173 7.77 -0.84 14.29
CA ARG A 173 6.47 -0.52 14.90
C ARG A 173 5.60 -1.75 15.08
N LEU A 174 5.60 -2.66 14.12
CA LEU A 174 4.85 -3.91 14.21
C LEU A 174 5.40 -4.82 15.32
N SER A 175 6.71 -4.89 15.46
CA SER A 175 7.37 -5.65 16.54
C SER A 175 7.03 -5.11 17.94
N GLU A 176 6.96 -3.78 18.10
CA GLU A 176 6.52 -3.14 19.33
C GLU A 176 5.08 -3.53 19.68
N LYS A 177 4.16 -3.49 18.69
CA LYS A 177 2.76 -3.87 18.90
C LYS A 177 2.60 -5.35 19.32
N GLU A 178 3.37 -6.26 18.72
CA GLU A 178 3.37 -7.69 19.12
C GLU A 178 3.82 -7.85 20.57
N THR A 179 4.88 -7.15 20.98
CA THR A 179 5.41 -7.20 22.35
C THR A 179 4.39 -6.69 23.37
N PHE A 180 3.72 -5.58 23.09
CA PHE A 180 2.68 -5.03 23.96
C PHE A 180 1.49 -5.98 24.08
N SER A 181 1.03 -6.57 22.98
CA SER A 181 -0.10 -7.50 22.98
C SER A 181 0.19 -8.79 23.75
N SER A 182 1.44 -9.23 23.78
CA SER A 182 1.87 -10.42 24.54
C SER A 182 2.05 -10.15 26.04
N ALA A 183 2.34 -8.90 26.43
CA ALA A 183 2.53 -8.50 27.83
C ALA A 183 1.22 -8.23 28.59
N VAL A 184 0.10 -8.08 27.88
CA VAL A 184 -1.24 -7.79 28.46
C VAL A 184 -2.11 -9.06 28.60
N LYS A 185 -1.63 -10.20 28.10
CA LYS A 185 -2.26 -11.52 28.30
C LYS A 185 -1.63 -12.25 29.47
#